data_4acf4c3c0783fb073c57d0a9db312496
#
_entry.id   4acf4c3c0783fb073c57d0a9db312496
#
_cell.length_a   1.000
_cell.length_b   1.000
_cell.length_c   1.000
_cell.angle_alpha   90.00
_cell.angle_beta   90.00
_cell.angle_gamma   90.00
#
_symmetry.space_group_name_H-M   'P 1'
#
loop_
_entity.id
_entity.type
_entity.pdbx_description
1 polymer ?
#
loop_
_entity_poly.entity_id
_entity_poly.type
_entity_poly.pdbx_seq_one_letter_code
_entity_poly.pdbx_strand_id
1 'polypeptide(L)'
;MSDDELGILIAASTSMSEVLRRMGRRPSGSTHQHFTRRARSMGADMSHFVRGTQGHPSNRKKTPEIVLVKSQPGTRRVRRYQLVRALEEIGVSASCAQCGLTDAWNGKPLRLELHHVNGNNADNRRENLLFLCPNCHSQTDSYGFTGKIVKKNRERCESQV
;
A
#
# COMPACT_ATOMS: atom_id res chain seq x y z
N MET A 1 20.02 24.67 -22.82
CA MET A 1 20.55 23.36 -23.25
C MET A 1 20.14 23.16 -24.70
N SER A 2 21.11 23.01 -25.57
CA SER A 2 20.91 22.73 -26.98
C SER A 2 20.48 21.27 -27.21
N ASP A 3 20.05 20.93 -28.44
CA ASP A 3 19.72 19.56 -28.80
C ASP A 3 20.98 18.69 -28.88
N ASP A 4 22.11 19.28 -29.29
CA ASP A 4 23.41 18.58 -29.33
C ASP A 4 23.85 18.15 -27.91
N GLU A 5 23.77 19.05 -26.94
CA GLU A 5 24.08 18.73 -25.53
C GLU A 5 23.19 17.62 -24.97
N LEU A 6 21.90 17.64 -25.32
CA LEU A 6 20.96 16.59 -24.93
C LEU A 6 21.34 15.27 -25.60
N GLY A 7 21.70 15.26 -26.87
CA GLY A 7 22.14 14.07 -27.59
C GLY A 7 23.36 13.41 -26.95
N ILE A 8 24.37 14.22 -26.59
CA ILE A 8 25.59 13.74 -25.90
C ILE A 8 25.23 13.09 -24.55
N LEU A 9 24.35 13.74 -23.79
CA LEU A 9 23.90 13.17 -22.48
C LEU A 9 23.12 11.88 -22.65
N ILE A 10 22.27 11.77 -23.68
CA ILE A 10 21.54 10.54 -24.01
C ILE A 10 22.50 9.42 -24.34
N ALA A 11 23.47 9.65 -25.23
CA ALA A 11 24.46 8.65 -25.63
C ALA A 11 25.32 8.13 -24.44
N ALA A 12 25.59 9.03 -23.46
CA ALA A 12 26.40 8.70 -22.28
C ALA A 12 25.57 8.14 -21.08
N SER A 13 24.28 7.93 -21.24
CA SER A 13 23.39 7.51 -20.14
C SER A 13 22.66 6.22 -20.46
N THR A 14 22.32 5.44 -19.43
CA THR A 14 21.59 4.17 -19.58
C THR A 14 20.07 4.32 -19.44
N SER A 15 19.59 5.50 -19.07
CA SER A 15 18.15 5.78 -18.91
C SER A 15 17.85 7.29 -18.94
N MET A 16 16.64 7.67 -19.32
CA MET A 16 16.18 9.06 -19.26
C MET A 16 16.24 9.67 -17.85
N SER A 17 16.04 8.86 -16.81
CA SER A 17 16.19 9.30 -15.41
C SER A 17 17.63 9.67 -15.07
N GLU A 18 18.61 9.01 -15.68
CA GLU A 18 20.02 9.35 -15.52
C GLU A 18 20.37 10.63 -16.28
N VAL A 19 19.88 10.78 -17.51
CA VAL A 19 20.00 12.04 -18.28
C VAL A 19 19.51 13.22 -17.45
N LEU A 20 18.31 13.12 -16.87
CA LEU A 20 17.74 14.18 -16.03
C LEU A 20 18.61 14.51 -14.81
N ARG A 21 19.15 13.48 -14.13
CA ARG A 21 20.06 13.70 -12.98
C ARG A 21 21.36 14.40 -13.41
N ARG A 22 21.96 14.00 -14.52
CA ARG A 22 23.17 14.66 -15.06
C ARG A 22 22.92 16.12 -15.46
N MET A 23 21.67 16.43 -15.84
CA MET A 23 21.22 17.81 -16.09
C MET A 23 20.91 18.60 -14.80
N GLY A 24 21.11 18.02 -13.60
CA GLY A 24 20.72 18.65 -12.33
C GLY A 24 19.20 18.73 -12.12
N ARG A 25 18.41 17.99 -12.90
CA ARG A 25 16.94 18.00 -12.81
C ARG A 25 16.44 16.81 -12.04
N ARG A 26 15.42 17.03 -11.20
CA ARG A 26 14.75 15.95 -10.46
C ARG A 26 13.87 15.15 -11.43
N PRO A 27 14.07 13.81 -11.56
CA PRO A 27 13.20 12.99 -12.38
C PRO A 27 11.77 12.99 -11.82
N SER A 28 10.81 13.44 -12.63
CA SER A 28 9.37 13.37 -12.35
C SER A 28 8.65 12.86 -13.60
N GLY A 29 7.40 12.45 -13.46
CA GLY A 29 6.61 11.95 -14.61
C GLY A 29 6.55 12.96 -15.75
N SER A 30 6.32 14.24 -15.45
CA SER A 30 6.22 15.32 -16.44
C SER A 30 7.56 15.65 -17.09
N THR A 31 8.64 15.76 -16.30
CA THR A 31 9.99 16.01 -16.85
C THR A 31 10.45 14.85 -17.71
N HIS A 32 10.19 13.63 -17.29
CA HIS A 32 10.52 12.44 -18.07
C HIS A 32 9.79 12.42 -19.41
N GLN A 33 8.49 12.67 -19.44
CA GLN A 33 7.71 12.74 -20.69
C GLN A 33 8.20 13.84 -21.62
N HIS A 34 8.46 15.05 -21.07
CA HIS A 34 8.94 16.19 -21.85
C HIS A 34 10.26 15.87 -22.57
N PHE A 35 11.27 15.39 -21.83
CA PHE A 35 12.59 15.11 -22.41
C PHE A 35 12.59 13.86 -23.31
N THR A 36 11.77 12.85 -23.02
CA THR A 36 11.59 11.71 -23.93
C THR A 36 10.96 12.13 -25.26
N ARG A 37 9.95 13.02 -25.23
CA ARG A 37 9.35 13.57 -26.45
C ARG A 37 10.38 14.37 -27.25
N ARG A 38 11.14 15.25 -26.60
CA ARG A 38 12.19 16.06 -27.23
C ARG A 38 13.28 15.16 -27.84
N ALA A 39 13.75 14.15 -27.12
CA ALA A 39 14.75 13.20 -27.64
C ALA A 39 14.25 12.47 -28.90
N ARG A 40 12.96 12.07 -28.93
CA ARG A 40 12.34 11.45 -30.11
C ARG A 40 12.23 12.43 -31.28
N SER A 41 11.84 13.70 -31.04
CA SER A 41 11.70 14.70 -32.11
C SER A 41 13.03 15.03 -32.78
N MET A 42 14.15 14.94 -32.08
CA MET A 42 15.48 15.16 -32.63
C MET A 42 16.13 13.87 -33.18
N GLY A 43 15.40 12.73 -33.16
CA GLY A 43 15.89 11.44 -33.68
C GLY A 43 16.99 10.80 -32.84
N ALA A 44 17.11 11.15 -31.55
CA ALA A 44 18.13 10.58 -30.68
C ALA A 44 17.92 9.07 -30.47
N ASP A 45 18.97 8.29 -30.64
CA ASP A 45 18.94 6.85 -30.36
C ASP A 45 18.89 6.59 -28.86
N MET A 46 17.82 5.95 -28.43
CA MET A 46 17.60 5.51 -27.04
C MET A 46 17.45 3.99 -26.95
N SER A 47 17.86 3.23 -27.98
CA SER A 47 17.74 1.76 -28.01
C SER A 47 18.56 1.08 -26.92
N HIS A 48 19.68 1.69 -26.54
CA HIS A 48 20.57 1.27 -25.46
C HIS A 48 20.03 1.55 -24.05
N PHE A 49 18.93 2.31 -23.94
CA PHE A 49 18.34 2.56 -22.63
C PHE A 49 17.79 1.25 -22.04
N VAL A 50 18.34 0.88 -20.91
CA VAL A 50 17.82 -0.23 -20.13
C VAL A 50 16.43 0.18 -19.63
N ARG A 51 15.37 -0.35 -20.25
CA ARG A 51 14.04 -0.23 -19.67
C ARG A 51 14.11 -0.83 -18.28
N GLY A 52 13.87 0.00 -17.27
CA GLY A 52 13.83 -0.43 -15.88
C GLY A 52 12.65 -1.38 -15.64
N THR A 53 12.71 -2.56 -16.27
CA THR A 53 11.83 -3.71 -15.99
C THR A 53 12.30 -4.43 -14.73
N GLN A 54 13.45 -4.06 -14.19
CA GLN A 54 13.78 -4.38 -12.82
C GLN A 54 12.92 -3.46 -11.94
N GLY A 55 11.69 -3.93 -11.69
CA GLY A 55 10.77 -3.27 -10.78
C GLY A 55 11.53 -2.87 -9.53
N HIS A 56 11.39 -1.62 -9.13
CA HIS A 56 11.96 -1.08 -7.89
C HIS A 56 11.87 -2.17 -6.82
N PRO A 57 12.93 -2.49 -6.04
CA PRO A 57 12.88 -3.55 -5.03
C PRO A 57 11.65 -3.50 -4.13
N SER A 58 11.05 -2.30 -3.97
CA SER A 58 9.78 -2.08 -3.27
C SER A 58 8.55 -2.66 -3.98
N ASN A 59 8.63 -3.04 -5.27
CA ASN A 59 7.50 -3.59 -6.02
C ASN A 59 7.49 -5.13 -6.05
N ARG A 60 8.50 -5.79 -5.47
CA ARG A 60 8.45 -7.24 -5.27
C ARG A 60 7.33 -7.56 -4.29
N LYS A 61 6.50 -8.52 -4.67
CA LYS A 61 5.45 -9.07 -3.82
C LYS A 61 6.08 -9.58 -2.53
N LYS A 62 5.79 -8.92 -1.40
CA LYS A 62 6.30 -9.35 -0.09
C LYS A 62 5.61 -10.65 0.31
N THR A 63 6.35 -11.61 0.84
CA THR A 63 5.80 -12.87 1.36
C THR A 63 5.02 -12.65 2.66
N PRO A 64 4.12 -13.58 3.04
CA PRO A 64 3.36 -13.48 4.29
C PRO A 64 4.26 -13.29 5.53
N GLU A 65 5.39 -13.97 5.60
CA GLU A 65 6.35 -13.91 6.72
C GLU A 65 6.93 -12.49 6.92
N ILE A 66 7.06 -11.71 5.83
CA ILE A 66 7.54 -10.32 5.88
C ILE A 66 6.41 -9.34 6.23
N VAL A 67 5.17 -9.70 5.87
CA VAL A 67 4.00 -8.82 6.01
C VAL A 67 3.32 -9.00 7.36
N LEU A 68 3.18 -10.26 7.83
CA LEU A 68 2.46 -10.63 9.05
C LEU A 68 3.36 -10.57 10.29
N VAL A 69 4.00 -9.43 10.50
CA VAL A 69 4.92 -9.20 11.63
C VAL A 69 4.56 -7.91 12.36
N LYS A 70 5.04 -7.76 13.58
CA LYS A 70 4.98 -6.48 14.29
C LYS A 70 5.97 -5.50 13.66
N SER A 71 5.46 -4.40 13.12
CA SER A 71 6.27 -3.36 12.49
C SER A 71 7.09 -2.59 13.52
N GLN A 72 8.32 -2.20 13.15
CA GLN A 72 9.16 -1.35 13.98
C GLN A 72 8.58 0.08 14.07
N PRO A 73 8.78 0.80 15.19
CA PRO A 73 8.39 2.19 15.29
C PRO A 73 9.00 3.04 14.15
N GLY A 74 8.20 3.96 13.60
CA GLY A 74 8.62 4.82 12.49
C GLY A 74 8.58 4.17 11.10
N THR A 75 8.28 2.87 10.98
CA THR A 75 8.10 2.24 9.68
C THR A 75 6.76 2.62 9.05
N ARG A 76 6.74 2.71 7.71
CA ARG A 76 5.49 2.97 6.98
C ARG A 76 4.48 1.85 7.23
N ARG A 77 3.25 2.21 7.57
CA ARG A 77 2.13 1.26 7.76
C ARG A 77 1.98 0.33 6.56
N VAL A 78 1.82 -0.97 6.84
CA VAL A 78 1.49 -1.97 5.83
C VAL A 78 0.10 -1.68 5.26
N ARG A 79 -0.04 -1.72 3.95
CA ARG A 79 -1.33 -1.45 3.29
C ARG A 79 -2.27 -2.64 3.49
N ARG A 80 -3.56 -2.34 3.72
CA ARG A 80 -4.60 -3.36 3.95
C ARG A 80 -4.59 -4.50 2.92
N TYR A 81 -4.46 -4.18 1.63
CA TYR A 81 -4.47 -5.20 0.58
C TYR A 81 -3.30 -6.21 0.69
N GLN A 82 -2.16 -5.78 1.25
CA GLN A 82 -1.01 -6.66 1.48
C GLN A 82 -1.27 -7.62 2.64
N LEU A 83 -1.94 -7.14 3.69
CA LEU A 83 -2.34 -7.96 4.84
C LEU A 83 -3.40 -8.98 4.45
N VAL A 84 -4.46 -8.56 3.73
CA VAL A 84 -5.52 -9.44 3.23
C VAL A 84 -4.93 -10.56 2.38
N ARG A 85 -4.13 -10.20 1.37
CA ARG A 85 -3.46 -11.19 0.52
C ARG A 85 -2.58 -12.15 1.32
N ALA A 86 -1.79 -11.64 2.28
CA ALA A 86 -0.91 -12.46 3.08
C ALA A 86 -1.70 -13.46 3.96
N LEU A 87 -2.85 -13.05 4.49
CA LEU A 87 -3.75 -13.94 5.24
C LEU A 87 -4.37 -15.01 4.34
N GLU A 88 -4.82 -14.66 3.15
CA GLU A 88 -5.33 -15.60 2.14
C GLU A 88 -4.27 -16.61 1.71
N GLU A 89 -3.02 -16.17 1.50
CA GLU A 89 -1.90 -17.04 1.13
C GLU A 89 -1.55 -18.08 2.21
N ILE A 90 -1.81 -17.79 3.48
CA ILE A 90 -1.64 -18.77 4.59
C ILE A 90 -2.93 -19.52 4.93
N GLY A 91 -3.97 -19.44 4.07
CA GLY A 91 -5.20 -20.23 4.19
C GLY A 91 -6.23 -19.66 5.16
N VAL A 92 -6.15 -18.38 5.56
CA VAL A 92 -7.18 -17.76 6.39
C VAL A 92 -8.41 -17.47 5.55
N SER A 93 -9.54 -18.08 5.90
CA SER A 93 -10.82 -17.84 5.23
C SER A 93 -11.27 -16.39 5.36
N ALA A 94 -11.75 -15.81 4.26
CA ALA A 94 -12.38 -14.48 4.25
C ALA A 94 -13.83 -14.58 4.76
N SER A 95 -13.99 -14.76 6.06
CA SER A 95 -15.28 -14.78 6.76
C SER A 95 -15.21 -13.95 8.05
N CYS A 96 -16.34 -13.37 8.45
CA CYS A 96 -16.41 -12.62 9.70
C CYS A 96 -16.16 -13.54 10.89
N ALA A 97 -15.14 -13.29 11.67
CA ALA A 97 -14.75 -14.12 12.81
C ALA A 97 -15.82 -14.16 13.92
N GLN A 98 -16.74 -13.20 13.94
CA GLN A 98 -17.77 -13.11 14.97
C GLN A 98 -19.12 -13.70 14.55
N CYS A 99 -19.58 -13.48 13.31
CA CYS A 99 -20.91 -13.92 12.85
C CYS A 99 -20.87 -14.88 11.64
N GLY A 100 -19.69 -15.23 11.13
CA GLY A 100 -19.53 -16.15 10.01
C GLY A 100 -19.88 -15.57 8.62
N LEU A 101 -20.35 -14.32 8.55
CA LEU A 101 -20.74 -13.69 7.28
C LEU A 101 -19.53 -13.62 6.34
N THR A 102 -19.75 -13.98 5.08
CA THR A 102 -18.73 -14.00 4.04
C THR A 102 -18.74 -12.69 3.19
N ASP A 103 -18.51 -12.83 1.91
CA ASP A 103 -18.35 -11.73 0.95
C ASP A 103 -19.66 -11.21 0.34
N ALA A 104 -20.84 -11.66 0.84
CA ALA A 104 -22.15 -11.25 0.34
C ALA A 104 -23.12 -10.87 1.47
N TRP A 105 -23.95 -9.84 1.22
CA TRP A 105 -25.05 -9.42 2.07
C TRP A 105 -26.22 -8.94 1.21
N ASN A 106 -27.43 -9.42 1.47
CA ASN A 106 -28.63 -9.08 0.70
C ASN A 106 -28.44 -9.21 -0.83
N GLY A 107 -27.78 -10.26 -1.29
CA GLY A 107 -27.52 -10.50 -2.70
C GLY A 107 -26.49 -9.56 -3.35
N LYS A 108 -25.77 -8.75 -2.56
CA LYS A 108 -24.74 -7.82 -3.03
C LYS A 108 -23.38 -8.16 -2.41
N PRO A 109 -22.26 -7.86 -3.11
CA PRO A 109 -20.93 -8.03 -2.54
C PRO A 109 -20.76 -7.23 -1.24
N LEU A 110 -20.26 -7.91 -0.20
CA LEU A 110 -19.91 -7.30 1.08
C LEU A 110 -18.40 -7.32 1.27
N ARG A 111 -17.83 -6.18 1.62
CA ARG A 111 -16.41 -6.08 1.91
C ARG A 111 -16.16 -6.27 3.40
N LEU A 112 -15.55 -7.40 3.78
CA LEU A 112 -15.07 -7.61 5.14
C LEU A 112 -13.96 -6.61 5.48
N GLU A 113 -13.89 -6.19 6.72
CA GLU A 113 -12.87 -5.27 7.24
C GLU A 113 -11.82 -6.05 8.03
N LEU A 114 -10.57 -5.59 7.97
CA LEU A 114 -9.47 -6.18 8.73
C LEU A 114 -9.32 -5.45 10.05
N HIS A 115 -9.49 -6.18 11.14
CA HIS A 115 -9.46 -5.68 12.51
C HIS A 115 -8.18 -6.10 13.23
N HIS A 116 -7.55 -5.16 13.95
CA HIS A 116 -6.44 -5.45 14.86
C HIS A 116 -6.99 -5.62 16.27
N VAL A 117 -6.95 -6.85 16.80
CA VAL A 117 -7.57 -7.21 18.09
C VAL A 117 -7.10 -6.31 19.24
N ASN A 118 -5.80 -6.03 19.30
CA ASN A 118 -5.22 -5.15 20.32
C ASN A 118 -5.30 -3.65 20.00
N GLY A 119 -5.99 -3.25 18.92
CA GLY A 119 -6.10 -1.85 18.47
C GLY A 119 -4.81 -1.24 17.92
N ASN A 120 -3.69 -1.97 17.89
CA ASN A 120 -2.42 -1.48 17.39
C ASN A 120 -2.22 -1.85 15.91
N ASN A 121 -2.35 -0.88 15.03
CA ASN A 121 -2.20 -1.05 13.58
C ASN A 121 -0.77 -1.32 13.08
N ALA A 122 0.22 -1.28 13.96
CA ALA A 122 1.60 -1.69 13.68
C ALA A 122 1.86 -3.16 14.00
N ASP A 123 0.96 -3.83 14.73
CA ASP A 123 1.06 -5.24 15.06
C ASP A 123 0.25 -6.09 14.08
N ASN A 124 0.90 -6.48 12.97
CA ASN A 124 0.28 -7.23 11.88
C ASN A 124 0.46 -8.75 12.01
N ARG A 125 0.82 -9.26 13.18
CA ARG A 125 0.94 -10.71 13.41
C ARG A 125 -0.41 -11.38 13.17
N ARG A 126 -0.36 -12.64 12.69
CA ARG A 126 -1.55 -13.41 12.30
C ARG A 126 -2.59 -13.49 13.44
N GLU A 127 -2.14 -13.73 14.65
CA GLU A 127 -2.98 -13.87 15.85
C GLU A 127 -3.69 -12.58 16.26
N ASN A 128 -3.21 -11.43 15.80
CA ASN A 128 -3.78 -10.11 16.07
C ASN A 128 -4.71 -9.60 14.97
N LEU A 129 -4.92 -10.37 13.90
CA LEU A 129 -5.71 -9.96 12.74
C LEU A 129 -6.94 -10.81 12.55
N LEU A 130 -8.12 -10.17 12.48
CA LEU A 130 -9.40 -10.81 12.22
C LEU A 130 -10.12 -10.13 11.05
N PHE A 131 -10.85 -10.92 10.24
CA PHE A 131 -11.84 -10.39 9.34
C PHE A 131 -13.15 -10.18 10.10
N LEU A 132 -13.74 -9.01 10.00
CA LEU A 132 -15.05 -8.68 10.55
C LEU A 132 -15.95 -8.06 9.48
N CYS A 133 -17.24 -8.34 9.52
CA CYS A 133 -18.19 -7.55 8.73
C CYS A 133 -18.34 -6.15 9.35
N PRO A 134 -18.81 -5.14 8.59
CA PRO A 134 -18.96 -3.77 9.10
C PRO A 134 -19.78 -3.67 10.39
N ASN A 135 -20.83 -4.49 10.53
CA ASN A 135 -21.66 -4.48 11.72
C ASN A 135 -20.90 -4.98 12.96
N CYS A 136 -20.24 -6.14 12.88
CA CYS A 136 -19.45 -6.67 13.98
C CYS A 136 -18.24 -5.78 14.28
N HIS A 137 -17.60 -5.23 13.25
CA HIS A 137 -16.47 -4.31 13.44
C HIS A 137 -16.89 -3.04 14.18
N SER A 138 -18.04 -2.46 13.85
CA SER A 138 -18.56 -1.27 14.52
C SER A 138 -18.83 -1.46 16.03
N GLN A 139 -18.98 -2.69 16.48
CA GLN A 139 -19.24 -3.04 17.89
C GLN A 139 -17.96 -3.31 18.68
N THR A 140 -16.79 -3.29 18.05
CA THR A 140 -15.51 -3.52 18.73
C THR A 140 -15.07 -2.28 19.52
N ASP A 141 -14.39 -2.49 20.65
CA ASP A 141 -13.90 -1.40 21.53
C ASP A 141 -12.86 -0.48 20.86
N SER A 142 -12.20 -0.95 19.80
CA SER A 142 -11.18 -0.21 19.06
C SER A 142 -11.68 0.36 17.73
N TYR A 143 -13.00 0.35 17.46
CA TYR A 143 -13.56 0.85 16.22
C TYR A 143 -13.42 2.37 16.09
N GLY A 144 -12.69 2.81 15.09
CA GLY A 144 -12.53 4.22 14.73
C GLY A 144 -12.05 5.09 15.90
N PHE A 145 -12.30 6.39 15.80
CA PHE A 145 -12.08 7.33 16.92
C PHE A 145 -13.14 7.19 18.02
N THR A 146 -14.21 6.45 17.76
CA THR A 146 -15.35 6.30 18.66
C THR A 146 -15.13 5.26 19.76
N GLY A 147 -14.10 4.42 19.67
CA GLY A 147 -13.80 3.41 20.69
C GLY A 147 -13.68 4.00 22.10
N LYS A 148 -13.13 5.21 22.24
CA LYS A 148 -13.08 5.95 23.51
C LYS A 148 -14.45 6.47 23.95
N ILE A 149 -15.31 6.85 23.00
CA ILE A 149 -16.66 7.39 23.27
C ILE A 149 -17.60 6.24 23.65
N VAL A 150 -17.50 5.10 23.00
CA VAL A 150 -18.31 3.89 23.31
C VAL A 150 -17.98 3.35 24.70
N LYS A 151 -16.70 3.29 25.09
CA LYS A 151 -16.32 2.96 26.47
C LYS A 151 -16.92 3.91 27.50
N LYS A 152 -16.81 5.21 27.26
CA LYS A 152 -17.34 6.24 28.14
C LYS A 152 -18.88 6.19 28.27
N ASN A 153 -19.58 5.81 27.21
CA ASN A 153 -21.04 5.66 27.22
C ASN A 153 -21.49 4.36 27.88
N ARG A 154 -20.72 3.25 27.78
CA ARG A 154 -20.97 2.01 28.53
C ARG A 154 -20.83 2.23 30.05
N GLU A 155 -19.73 2.82 30.48
CA GLU A 155 -19.49 3.14 31.88
C GLU A 155 -20.59 4.07 32.45
N ARG A 156 -21.13 4.97 31.59
CA ARG A 156 -22.22 5.86 31.96
C ARG A 156 -23.59 5.18 32.05
N CYS A 157 -23.87 4.13 31.24
CA CYS A 157 -25.08 3.33 31.33
C CYS A 157 -25.05 2.40 32.55
N GLU A 158 -23.88 1.80 32.84
CA GLU A 158 -23.70 0.91 33.99
C GLU A 158 -23.78 1.64 35.34
N SER A 159 -23.47 2.94 35.36
CA SER A 159 -23.58 3.79 36.57
C SER A 159 -24.98 4.36 36.84
N GLN A 160 -25.97 4.06 35.99
CA GLN A 160 -27.35 4.54 36.12
C GLN A 160 -28.36 3.40 36.44
N VAL A 161 -27.85 2.18 36.70
CA VAL A 161 -28.60 1.03 37.19
C VAL A 161 -28.23 0.77 38.64
#